data_f27bad9cd6fbda65ec5c7603c3499890
#
_entry.id   f27bad9cd6fbda65ec5c7603c3499890
#
_cell.length_a   1.000
_cell.length_b   1.000
_cell.length_c   1.000
_cell.angle_alpha   90.00
_cell.angle_beta   90.00
_cell.angle_gamma   90.00
#
_symmetry.space_group_name_H-M   'P 1'
#
loop_
_entity.id
_entity.type
_entity.pdbx_description
1 polymer ?
#
loop_
_entity_poly.entity_id
_entity_poly.type
_entity_poly.pdbx_seq_one_letter_code
_entity_poly.pdbx_strand_id
1 'polypeptide(L)'
;MRTIYLSPHFDDAVLSCGGIIWQQAHSGQRVEIWTLCAGYPPADGLTPFAAGLHARWGAGASPVAERRAEDAAACRAVGAALRHFDMPDCIYRRLADGSPLINGEADLWVERLDERTAPDVEKARAWLASTLPARCR
;
A
#
# COMPACT_ATOMS: atom_id res chain seq x y z
N MET A 1 -0.43 12.63 -21.84
CA MET A 1 -0.01 11.25 -21.45
C MET A 1 -0.54 10.99 -20.04
N ARG A 2 -0.92 9.75 -19.70
CA ARG A 2 -1.29 9.35 -18.34
C ARG A 2 -0.20 8.45 -17.79
N THR A 3 0.35 8.78 -16.62
CA THR A 3 1.36 7.99 -15.92
C THR A 3 0.79 7.49 -14.60
N ILE A 4 0.99 6.21 -14.29
CA ILE A 4 0.54 5.59 -13.06
C ILE A 4 1.79 5.08 -12.33
N TYR A 5 1.96 5.51 -11.09
CA TYR A 5 2.97 5.01 -10.17
C TYR A 5 2.33 4.01 -9.24
N LEU A 6 2.83 2.78 -9.19
CA LEU A 6 2.42 1.79 -8.21
C LEU A 6 3.25 1.97 -6.94
N SER A 7 2.57 2.20 -5.83
CA SER A 7 3.16 2.31 -4.50
C SER A 7 2.81 1.05 -3.71
N PRO A 8 3.78 0.24 -3.30
CA PRO A 8 3.50 -0.95 -2.48
C PRO A 8 2.79 -0.58 -1.18
N HIS A 9 3.32 0.41 -0.45
CA HIS A 9 2.75 0.93 0.79
C HIS A 9 2.54 2.45 0.70
N PHE A 10 2.06 3.05 1.77
CA PHE A 10 1.96 4.50 1.90
C PHE A 10 3.32 5.16 1.77
N ASP A 11 3.39 6.30 1.12
CA ASP A 11 4.55 7.17 0.93
C ASP A 11 5.63 6.65 -0.04
N ASP A 12 5.72 5.34 -0.34
CA ASP A 12 6.82 4.76 -1.14
C ASP A 12 7.05 5.49 -2.47
N ALA A 13 5.99 5.75 -3.23
CA ALA A 13 6.11 6.42 -4.52
C ALA A 13 6.54 7.89 -4.36
N VAL A 14 6.03 8.59 -3.35
CA VAL A 14 6.39 10.00 -3.12
C VAL A 14 7.82 10.11 -2.61
N LEU A 15 8.25 9.25 -1.69
CA LEU A 15 9.62 9.23 -1.18
C LEU A 15 10.64 8.88 -2.27
N SER A 16 10.32 7.90 -3.11
CA SER A 16 11.25 7.41 -4.14
C SER A 16 11.24 8.24 -5.42
N CYS A 17 10.06 8.74 -5.83
CA CYS A 17 9.84 9.34 -7.15
C CYS A 17 9.18 10.73 -7.09
N GLY A 18 8.97 11.32 -5.92
CA GLY A 18 8.18 12.55 -5.74
C GLY A 18 8.62 13.71 -6.62
N GLY A 19 9.93 13.91 -6.82
CA GLY A 19 10.44 14.95 -7.70
C GLY A 19 10.03 14.76 -9.17
N ILE A 20 10.10 13.53 -9.68
CA ILE A 20 9.68 13.20 -11.06
C ILE A 20 8.16 13.32 -11.19
N ILE A 21 7.41 12.83 -10.20
CA ILE A 21 5.94 12.93 -10.15
C ILE A 21 5.51 14.40 -10.20
N TRP A 22 6.12 15.24 -9.36
CA TRP A 22 5.84 16.66 -9.32
C TRP A 22 6.14 17.34 -10.67
N GLN A 23 7.30 17.06 -11.26
CA GLN A 23 7.68 17.61 -12.56
C GLN A 23 6.70 17.23 -13.66
N GLN A 24 6.29 15.96 -13.74
CA GLN A 24 5.32 15.47 -14.71
C GLN A 24 3.94 16.13 -14.53
N ALA A 25 3.45 16.19 -13.29
CA ALA A 25 2.17 16.81 -13.00
C ALA A 25 2.16 18.30 -13.37
N HIS A 26 3.22 19.04 -13.02
CA HIS A 26 3.34 20.48 -13.31
C HIS A 26 3.63 20.78 -14.79
N SER A 27 4.06 19.80 -15.56
CA SER A 27 4.14 19.91 -17.04
C SER A 27 2.83 19.53 -17.75
N GLY A 28 1.72 19.39 -17.01
CA GLY A 28 0.40 19.13 -17.56
C GLY A 28 0.10 17.66 -17.88
N GLN A 29 0.91 16.73 -17.40
CA GLN A 29 0.62 15.31 -17.52
C GLN A 29 -0.37 14.87 -16.44
N ARG A 30 -1.25 13.94 -16.77
CA ARG A 30 -2.10 13.29 -15.79
C ARG A 30 -1.29 12.22 -15.05
N VAL A 31 -1.00 12.47 -13.79
CA VAL A 31 -0.27 11.55 -12.93
C VAL A 31 -1.16 10.98 -11.83
N GLU A 32 -1.07 9.68 -11.61
CA GLU A 32 -1.80 8.98 -10.56
C GLU A 32 -0.83 8.13 -9.73
N ILE A 33 -1.04 8.07 -8.42
CA ILE A 33 -0.36 7.15 -7.50
C ILE A 33 -1.39 6.14 -7.02
N TRP A 34 -1.09 4.86 -7.17
CA TRP A 34 -1.95 3.76 -6.76
C TRP A 34 -1.25 2.97 -5.66
N THR A 35 -1.74 3.14 -4.42
CA THR A 35 -1.17 2.49 -3.24
C THR A 35 -1.86 1.15 -3.02
N LEU A 36 -1.09 0.06 -3.05
CA LEU A 36 -1.61 -1.31 -3.02
C LEU A 36 -2.01 -1.75 -1.61
N CYS A 37 -1.07 -1.67 -0.65
CA CYS A 37 -1.30 -2.09 0.72
C CYS A 37 -1.89 -0.94 1.57
N ALA A 38 -3.11 -0.51 1.21
CA ALA A 38 -3.82 0.57 1.89
C ALA A 38 -5.07 0.10 2.64
N GLY A 39 -5.29 -1.22 2.74
CA GLY A 39 -6.43 -1.81 3.45
C GLY A 39 -6.30 -1.72 4.97
N TYR A 40 -7.45 -1.72 5.63
CA TYR A 40 -7.52 -1.73 7.09
C TYR A 40 -7.20 -3.10 7.67
N PRO A 41 -6.71 -3.16 8.92
CA PRO A 41 -6.55 -4.43 9.63
C PRO A 41 -7.90 -5.13 9.79
N PRO A 42 -7.91 -6.46 9.93
CA PRO A 42 -9.13 -7.22 10.13
C PRO A 42 -9.83 -6.85 11.44
N ALA A 43 -11.16 -6.99 11.47
CA ALA A 43 -11.99 -6.59 12.62
C ALA A 43 -11.77 -7.46 13.87
N ASP A 44 -11.21 -8.67 13.73
CA ASP A 44 -10.88 -9.60 14.81
C ASP A 44 -9.63 -9.22 15.61
N GLY A 45 -9.03 -8.08 15.29
CA GLY A 45 -7.94 -7.47 16.05
C GLY A 45 -6.56 -7.64 15.43
N LEU A 46 -5.59 -6.98 16.07
CA LEU A 46 -4.20 -6.97 15.66
C LEU A 46 -3.47 -8.20 16.19
N THR A 47 -2.49 -8.68 15.42
CA THR A 47 -1.49 -9.61 15.95
C THR A 47 -0.62 -8.90 17.00
N PRO A 48 0.03 -9.63 17.93
CA PRO A 48 0.94 -9.00 18.88
C PRO A 48 2.06 -8.19 18.22
N PHE A 49 2.56 -8.67 17.08
CA PHE A 49 3.58 -7.96 16.30
C PHE A 49 3.04 -6.65 15.72
N ALA A 50 1.89 -6.66 15.08
CA ALA A 50 1.25 -5.47 14.53
C ALA A 50 0.91 -4.44 15.63
N ALA A 51 0.40 -4.90 16.77
CA ALA A 51 0.12 -4.03 17.92
C ALA A 51 1.40 -3.37 18.46
N GLY A 52 2.51 -4.11 18.53
CA GLY A 52 3.81 -3.58 18.91
C GLY A 52 4.34 -2.53 17.93
N LEU A 53 4.12 -2.72 16.63
CA LEU A 53 4.46 -1.73 15.61
C LEU A 53 3.63 -0.45 15.77
N HIS A 54 2.31 -0.57 15.94
CA HIS A 54 1.43 0.58 16.19
C HIS A 54 1.89 1.40 17.41
N ALA A 55 2.24 0.73 18.50
CA ALA A 55 2.76 1.41 19.69
C ALA A 55 4.08 2.16 19.41
N ARG A 56 4.97 1.57 18.61
CA ARG A 56 6.24 2.21 18.21
C ARG A 56 6.03 3.43 17.30
N TRP A 57 5.03 3.39 16.44
CA TRP A 57 4.72 4.52 15.54
C TRP A 57 4.08 5.70 16.26
N GLY A 58 3.66 5.54 17.51
CA GLY A 58 2.94 6.57 18.25
C GLY A 58 1.62 6.97 17.62
N ALA A 59 1.08 6.07 16.79
CA ALA A 59 -0.14 6.33 16.04
C ALA A 59 -1.35 6.32 16.97
N GLY A 60 -2.35 7.12 16.60
CA GLY A 60 -3.59 7.24 17.35
C GLY A 60 -4.47 5.97 17.30
N ALA A 61 -5.76 6.15 17.52
CA ALA A 61 -6.71 5.03 17.57
C ALA A 61 -6.90 4.30 16.22
N SER A 62 -6.51 4.92 15.11
CA SER A 62 -6.66 4.36 13.76
C SER A 62 -5.45 4.66 12.87
N PRO A 63 -4.31 3.99 13.09
CA PRO A 63 -3.05 4.25 12.37
C PRO A 63 -3.21 4.22 10.84
N VAL A 64 -3.97 3.27 10.32
CA VAL A 64 -4.20 3.15 8.87
C VAL A 64 -4.99 4.35 8.33
N ALA A 65 -5.99 4.84 9.07
CA ALA A 65 -6.74 6.03 8.65
C ALA A 65 -5.84 7.28 8.61
N GLU A 66 -4.97 7.43 9.60
CA GLU A 66 -4.00 8.52 9.66
C GLU A 66 -3.04 8.45 8.47
N ARG A 67 -2.43 7.29 8.23
CA ARG A 67 -1.53 7.08 7.09
C ARG A 67 -2.21 7.26 5.74
N ARG A 68 -3.47 6.87 5.59
CA ARG A 68 -4.25 7.15 4.37
C ARG A 68 -4.43 8.66 4.15
N ALA A 69 -4.65 9.43 5.22
CA ALA A 69 -4.78 10.88 5.14
C ALA A 69 -3.46 11.56 4.79
N GLU A 70 -2.33 11.08 5.36
CA GLU A 70 -0.97 11.54 5.04
C GLU A 70 -0.61 11.25 3.58
N ASP A 71 -0.82 10.02 3.10
CA ASP A 71 -0.59 9.63 1.71
C ASP A 71 -1.41 10.49 0.74
N ALA A 72 -2.68 10.76 1.10
CA ALA A 72 -3.53 11.66 0.32
C ALA A 72 -3.00 13.10 0.31
N ALA A 73 -2.46 13.58 1.43
CA ALA A 73 -1.85 14.91 1.50
C ALA A 73 -0.56 14.98 0.68
N ALA A 74 0.28 13.96 0.76
CA ALA A 74 1.52 13.84 -0.01
C ALA A 74 1.23 13.80 -1.52
N CYS A 75 0.27 12.99 -1.97
CA CYS A 75 -0.15 12.96 -3.37
C CYS A 75 -0.64 14.32 -3.87
N ARG A 76 -1.44 15.03 -3.08
CA ARG A 76 -1.87 16.40 -3.42
C ARG A 76 -0.69 17.36 -3.55
N ALA A 77 0.28 17.28 -2.64
CA ALA A 77 1.46 18.14 -2.66
C ALA A 77 2.30 17.98 -3.93
N VAL A 78 2.38 16.76 -4.49
CA VAL A 78 3.09 16.50 -5.74
C VAL A 78 2.20 16.63 -6.99
N GLY A 79 0.91 16.98 -6.83
CA GLY A 79 -0.01 17.18 -7.94
C GLY A 79 -0.54 15.89 -8.58
N ALA A 80 -0.44 14.76 -7.90
CA ALA A 80 -0.93 13.47 -8.38
C ALA A 80 -2.32 13.13 -7.84
N ALA A 81 -3.14 12.48 -8.66
CA ALA A 81 -4.36 11.85 -8.19
C ALA A 81 -4.05 10.55 -7.44
N LEU A 82 -4.83 10.23 -6.42
CA LEU A 82 -4.62 9.06 -5.57
C LEU A 82 -5.67 7.98 -5.82
N ARG A 83 -5.23 6.73 -5.71
CA ARG A 83 -6.11 5.57 -5.60
C ARG A 83 -5.55 4.57 -4.57
N HIS A 84 -6.34 4.24 -3.56
CA HIS A 84 -6.02 3.20 -2.60
C HIS A 84 -6.67 1.88 -3.00
N PHE A 85 -5.88 0.80 -3.05
CA PHE A 85 -6.39 -0.56 -3.11
C PHE A 85 -6.54 -1.11 -1.69
N ASP A 86 -7.62 -1.87 -1.47
CA ASP A 86 -8.01 -2.32 -0.13
C ASP A 86 -7.37 -3.67 0.24
N MET A 87 -6.05 -3.80 0.00
CA MET A 87 -5.26 -4.93 0.47
C MET A 87 -4.60 -4.55 1.79
N PRO A 88 -4.79 -5.32 2.87
CA PRO A 88 -4.08 -5.06 4.13
C PRO A 88 -2.57 -5.23 3.95
N ASP A 89 -1.78 -4.47 4.70
CA ASP A 89 -0.35 -4.70 4.82
C ASP A 89 -0.07 -6.12 5.33
N CYS A 90 1.10 -6.68 4.99
CA CYS A 90 1.47 -8.05 5.35
C CYS A 90 1.41 -8.31 6.86
N ILE A 91 1.67 -7.30 7.69
CA ILE A 91 1.60 -7.39 9.16
C ILE A 91 0.19 -7.63 9.70
N TYR A 92 -0.84 -7.37 8.89
CA TYR A 92 -2.25 -7.61 9.23
C TYR A 92 -2.81 -8.88 8.63
N ARG A 93 -2.11 -9.47 7.66
CA ARG A 93 -2.63 -10.64 6.93
C ARG A 93 -2.56 -11.89 7.79
N ARG A 94 -3.55 -12.74 7.57
CA ARG A 94 -3.63 -14.06 8.17
C ARG A 94 -3.64 -15.14 7.11
N LEU A 95 -3.09 -16.28 7.45
CA LEU A 95 -3.15 -17.49 6.64
C LEU A 95 -4.56 -18.11 6.73
N ALA A 96 -4.83 -19.11 5.89
CA ALA A 96 -6.12 -19.79 5.85
C ALA A 96 -6.51 -20.47 7.18
N ASP A 97 -5.51 -20.83 7.99
CA ASP A 97 -5.70 -21.41 9.32
C ASP A 97 -5.90 -20.35 10.43
N GLY A 98 -5.93 -19.05 10.06
CA GLY A 98 -6.07 -17.93 10.99
C GLY A 98 -4.76 -17.46 11.63
N SER A 99 -3.65 -18.17 11.43
CA SER A 99 -2.36 -17.75 11.96
C SER A 99 -1.85 -16.47 11.25
N PRO A 100 -1.08 -15.61 11.95
CA PRO A 100 -0.47 -14.45 11.32
C PRO A 100 0.47 -14.84 10.18
N LEU A 101 0.47 -14.06 9.10
CA LEU A 101 1.48 -14.19 8.04
C LEU A 101 2.86 -13.74 8.57
N ILE A 102 2.89 -12.69 9.37
CA ILE A 102 4.10 -12.10 9.95
C ILE A 102 4.01 -12.14 11.47
N ASN A 103 4.96 -12.78 12.13
CA ASN A 103 5.04 -12.92 13.59
C ASN A 103 6.15 -12.06 14.20
N GLY A 104 7.09 -11.59 13.39
CA GLY A 104 8.22 -10.81 13.84
C GLY A 104 8.99 -10.15 12.70
N GLU A 105 9.99 -9.37 13.06
CA GLU A 105 10.79 -8.59 12.11
C GLU A 105 11.53 -9.48 11.08
N ALA A 106 11.96 -10.67 11.49
CA ALA A 106 12.63 -11.61 10.59
C ALA A 106 11.74 -12.08 9.43
N ASP A 107 10.43 -12.16 9.66
CA ASP A 107 9.47 -12.60 8.64
C ASP A 107 9.24 -11.55 7.53
N LEU A 108 9.66 -10.30 7.77
CA LEU A 108 9.55 -9.22 6.78
C LEU A 108 10.60 -9.33 5.66
N TRP A 109 11.70 -10.03 5.92
CA TRP A 109 12.86 -10.10 5.03
C TRP A 109 13.06 -11.53 4.51
N VAL A 110 12.17 -11.95 3.62
CA VAL A 110 12.21 -13.29 3.02
C VAL A 110 12.73 -13.23 1.59
N GLU A 111 13.57 -14.20 1.21
CA GLU A 111 14.11 -14.28 -0.14
C GLU A 111 13.08 -14.70 -1.19
N ARG A 112 11.98 -15.34 -0.76
CA ARG A 112 10.92 -15.83 -1.65
C ARG A 112 9.56 -15.51 -1.09
N LEU A 113 8.62 -15.18 -1.99
CA LEU A 113 7.21 -15.07 -1.63
C LEU A 113 6.72 -16.44 -1.14
N ASP A 114 6.02 -16.42 -0.02
CA ASP A 114 5.33 -17.59 0.49
C ASP A 114 4.14 -17.91 -0.43
N GLU A 115 4.04 -19.14 -0.90
CA GLU A 115 2.95 -19.58 -1.79
C GLU A 115 1.57 -19.36 -1.16
N ARG A 116 1.48 -19.32 0.18
CA ARG A 116 0.27 -19.00 0.93
C ARG A 116 -0.23 -17.57 0.70
N THR A 117 0.61 -16.69 0.15
CA THR A 117 0.22 -15.32 -0.23
C THR A 117 -0.35 -15.22 -1.65
N ALA A 118 -0.37 -16.31 -2.41
CA ALA A 118 -0.88 -16.32 -3.79
C ALA A 118 -2.28 -15.72 -3.95
N PRO A 119 -3.26 -15.96 -3.04
CA PRO A 119 -4.58 -15.34 -3.15
C PRO A 119 -4.54 -13.80 -3.12
N ASP A 120 -3.65 -13.21 -2.33
CA ASP A 120 -3.51 -11.75 -2.26
C ASP A 120 -2.86 -11.17 -3.52
N VAL A 121 -1.87 -11.88 -4.06
CA VAL A 121 -1.24 -11.55 -5.35
C VAL A 121 -2.28 -11.58 -6.48
N GLU A 122 -3.13 -12.61 -6.52
CA GLU A 122 -4.19 -12.72 -7.52
C GLU A 122 -5.25 -11.61 -7.38
N LYS A 123 -5.63 -11.22 -6.15
CA LYS A 123 -6.51 -10.07 -5.91
C LYS A 123 -5.90 -8.77 -6.45
N ALA A 124 -4.63 -8.52 -6.15
CA ALA A 124 -3.93 -7.33 -6.64
C ALA A 124 -3.84 -7.34 -8.17
N ARG A 125 -3.52 -8.50 -8.78
CA ARG A 125 -3.46 -8.67 -10.24
C ARG A 125 -4.82 -8.40 -10.89
N ALA A 126 -5.89 -8.97 -10.34
CA ALA A 126 -7.25 -8.79 -10.86
C ALA A 126 -7.68 -7.32 -10.77
N TRP A 127 -7.40 -6.66 -9.65
CA TRP A 127 -7.69 -5.24 -9.47
C TRP A 127 -6.92 -4.38 -10.48
N LEU A 128 -5.63 -4.61 -10.66
CA LEU A 128 -4.82 -3.91 -11.65
C LEU A 128 -5.35 -4.15 -13.06
N ALA A 129 -5.65 -5.39 -13.43
CA ALA A 129 -6.18 -5.74 -14.75
C ALA A 129 -7.52 -5.06 -15.05
N SER A 130 -8.40 -4.93 -14.03
CA SER A 130 -9.71 -4.28 -14.21
C SER A 130 -9.65 -2.75 -14.20
N THR A 131 -8.57 -2.18 -13.65
CA THR A 131 -8.47 -0.74 -13.40
C THR A 131 -7.50 -0.04 -14.35
N LEU A 132 -6.47 -0.75 -14.80
CA LEU A 132 -5.50 -0.22 -15.76
C LEU A 132 -6.18 0.05 -17.11
N PRO A 133 -5.82 1.14 -17.80
CA PRO A 133 -6.31 1.40 -19.15
C PRO A 133 -5.80 0.31 -20.10
N ALA A 134 -6.60 0.02 -21.15
CA ALA A 134 -6.32 -1.02 -22.15
C ALA A 134 -4.94 -0.89 -22.83
N ARG A 135 -4.32 0.29 -22.78
CA ARG A 135 -2.95 0.54 -23.21
C ARG A 135 -2.18 1.20 -22.07
N CYS A 136 -1.50 0.39 -21.26
CA CYS A 136 -0.43 0.83 -20.38
C CYS A 136 0.92 0.63 -21.09
N ARG A 137 1.74 1.67 -21.10
CA ARG A 137 3.13 1.59 -21.55
C ARG A 137 4.04 1.50 -20.36
#